data_2b64fa7358b2baa068e90c1f91b99a39
#
_entry.id   2b64fa7358b2baa068e90c1f91b99a39
#
_cell.length_a   1.000
_cell.length_b   1.000
_cell.length_c   1.000
_cell.angle_alpha   90.00
_cell.angle_beta   90.00
_cell.angle_gamma   90.00
#
_symmetry.space_group_name_H-M   'P 1'
#
loop_
_entity.id
_entity.type
_entity.pdbx_description
1 polymer ?
#
loop_
_entity_poly.entity_id
_entity_poly.type
_entity_poly.pdbx_seq_one_letter_code
_entity_poly.pdbx_strand_id
1 'polypeptide(L)'
;MSSKCFNMLPAIEIKEKAKEIGFDACGIAQVAAADSEALFFDRWLKEGNHAGMAYMENHREIRLNPAGLVEGAKTVISVALNYYPEQKLPPEAPHIAYYAYGKDYHLVI
;
A
#
# COMPACT_ATOMS: atom_id res chain seq x y z
N MET A 1 29.99 11.19 8.74
CA MET A 1 28.92 11.95 8.08
C MET A 1 28.78 11.62 6.59
N SER A 2 29.86 11.59 5.90
CA SER A 2 29.90 11.32 4.47
C SER A 2 29.27 9.97 4.08
N SER A 3 29.53 8.91 4.84
CA SER A 3 28.94 7.59 4.57
C SER A 3 27.43 7.58 4.60
N LYS A 4 26.82 8.38 5.47
CA LYS A 4 25.37 8.56 5.51
C LYS A 4 24.83 9.20 4.25
N CYS A 5 25.55 10.17 3.70
CA CYS A 5 25.16 10.85 2.47
C CYS A 5 25.18 9.91 1.26
N PHE A 6 26.11 8.96 1.22
CA PHE A 6 26.20 7.98 0.15
C PHE A 6 25.08 6.93 0.19
N ASN A 7 24.63 6.58 1.39
CA ASN A 7 23.67 5.50 1.58
C ASN A 7 22.23 5.98 1.71
N MET A 8 22.01 7.30 1.76
CA MET A 8 20.69 7.89 1.94
C MET A 8 20.33 8.76 0.74
N LEU A 9 19.36 8.30 -0.03
CA LEU A 9 18.76 9.14 -1.05
C LEU A 9 17.83 10.15 -0.38
N PRO A 10 17.88 11.44 -0.81
CA PRO A 10 16.90 12.41 -0.33
C PRO A 10 15.48 11.97 -0.67
N ALA A 11 14.57 12.17 0.28
CA ALA A 11 13.15 11.80 0.08
C ALA A 11 12.54 12.45 -1.16
N ILE A 12 12.96 13.68 -1.48
CA ILE A 12 12.46 14.40 -2.65
C ILE A 12 12.85 13.72 -3.96
N GLU A 13 14.07 13.19 -4.06
CA GLU A 13 14.50 12.45 -5.25
C GLU A 13 13.69 11.18 -5.47
N ILE A 14 13.40 10.46 -4.40
CA ILE A 14 12.57 9.25 -4.47
C ILE A 14 11.16 9.61 -4.94
N LYS A 15 10.58 10.67 -4.40
CA LYS A 15 9.24 11.13 -4.80
C LYS A 15 9.19 11.59 -6.25
N GLU A 16 10.21 12.32 -6.69
CA GLU A 16 10.32 12.76 -8.09
C GLU A 16 10.46 11.57 -9.03
N LYS A 17 11.27 10.58 -8.67
CA LYS A 17 11.43 9.36 -9.46
C LYS A 17 10.13 8.56 -9.54
N ALA A 18 9.39 8.48 -8.47
CA ALA A 18 8.07 7.81 -8.47
C ALA A 18 7.10 8.48 -9.45
N LYS A 19 7.07 9.81 -9.49
CA LYS A 19 6.26 10.57 -10.43
C LYS A 19 6.71 10.37 -11.87
N GLU A 20 8.02 10.35 -12.10
CA GLU A 20 8.62 10.12 -13.42
C GLU A 20 8.23 8.74 -13.97
N ILE A 21 8.19 7.72 -13.11
CA ILE A 21 7.77 6.37 -13.47
C ILE A 21 6.28 6.32 -13.82
N GLY A 22 5.47 7.20 -13.25
CA GLY A 22 4.04 7.29 -13.54
C GLY A 22 3.11 7.16 -12.35
N PHE A 23 3.63 7.13 -11.12
CA PHE A 23 2.78 7.12 -9.93
C PHE A 23 2.22 8.52 -9.64
N ASP A 24 0.97 8.56 -9.19
CA ASP A 24 0.26 9.81 -8.89
C ASP A 24 0.68 10.42 -7.56
N ALA A 25 1.05 9.58 -6.60
CA ALA A 25 1.51 10.02 -5.29
C ALA A 25 2.55 9.08 -4.73
N CYS A 26 3.40 9.61 -3.86
CA CYS A 26 4.44 8.84 -3.17
C CYS A 26 4.61 9.39 -1.75
N GLY A 27 4.58 8.50 -0.77
CA GLY A 27 4.86 8.80 0.63
C GLY A 27 6.03 7.98 1.13
N ILE A 28 6.78 8.55 2.06
CA ILE A 28 7.93 7.88 2.68
C ILE A 28 7.78 7.96 4.19
N ALA A 29 7.94 6.83 4.86
CA ALA A 29 7.85 6.73 6.30
C ALA A 29 8.94 5.82 6.86
N GLN A 30 9.28 6.02 8.12
CA GLN A 30 10.14 5.07 8.82
C GLN A 30 9.37 3.78 9.11
N VAL A 31 10.08 2.65 9.06
CA VAL A 31 9.49 1.37 9.44
C VAL A 31 9.17 1.40 10.94
N ALA A 32 7.90 1.18 11.25
CA ALA A 32 7.42 1.09 12.62
C ALA A 32 6.25 0.11 12.67
N ALA A 33 6.03 -0.47 13.85
CA ALA A 33 4.85 -1.28 14.08
C ALA A 33 3.61 -0.38 14.17
N ALA A 34 2.51 -0.84 13.59
CA ALA A 34 1.22 -0.14 13.65
C ALA A 34 0.47 -0.49 14.93
N ASP A 35 1.03 -0.11 16.07
CA ASP A 35 0.52 -0.52 17.39
C ASP A 35 -0.88 0.01 17.69
N SER A 36 -1.16 1.24 17.27
CA SER A 36 -2.50 1.83 17.46
C SER A 36 -3.56 1.12 16.63
N GLU A 37 -3.22 0.72 15.43
CA GLU A 37 -4.11 0.02 14.51
C GLU A 37 -4.26 -1.46 14.86
N ALA A 38 -3.27 -2.04 15.53
CA ALA A 38 -3.29 -3.45 15.91
C ALA A 38 -4.51 -3.80 16.77
N LEU A 39 -4.87 -2.96 17.71
CA LEU A 39 -6.02 -3.18 18.58
C LEU A 39 -7.34 -3.19 17.79
N PHE A 40 -7.48 -2.29 16.83
CA PHE A 40 -8.64 -2.24 15.95
C PHE A 40 -8.70 -3.44 15.02
N PHE A 41 -7.56 -3.81 14.46
CA PHE A 41 -7.45 -4.96 13.55
C PHE A 41 -7.81 -6.27 14.28
N ASP A 42 -7.28 -6.48 15.47
CA ASP A 42 -7.57 -7.66 16.27
C ASP A 42 -9.05 -7.74 16.66
N ARG A 43 -9.65 -6.62 17.03
CA ARG A 43 -11.08 -6.55 17.32
C ARG A 43 -11.91 -6.89 16.07
N TRP A 44 -11.54 -6.30 14.95
CA TRP A 44 -12.21 -6.51 13.67
C TRP A 44 -12.20 -7.99 13.26
N LEU A 45 -11.04 -8.66 13.43
CA LEU A 45 -10.91 -10.10 13.17
C LEU A 45 -11.76 -10.92 14.15
N LYS A 46 -11.71 -10.59 15.44
CA LYS A 46 -12.44 -11.30 16.49
C LYS A 46 -13.96 -11.22 16.29
N GLU A 47 -14.44 -10.09 15.80
CA GLU A 47 -15.84 -9.88 15.48
C GLU A 47 -16.29 -10.56 14.18
N GLY A 48 -15.37 -11.16 13.45
CA GLY A 48 -15.65 -11.86 12.19
C GLY A 48 -15.94 -10.93 11.01
N ASN A 49 -15.56 -9.67 11.09
CA ASN A 49 -15.82 -8.67 10.06
C ASN A 49 -15.09 -8.95 8.73
N HIS A 50 -14.11 -9.82 8.75
CA HIS A 50 -13.41 -10.29 7.53
C HIS A 50 -14.20 -11.38 6.78
N ALA A 51 -15.33 -11.82 7.32
CA ALA A 51 -16.22 -12.85 6.74
C ALA A 51 -15.42 -14.10 6.34
N GLY A 52 -15.53 -14.56 5.08
CA GLY A 52 -14.80 -15.73 4.58
C GLY A 52 -13.37 -15.45 4.11
N MET A 53 -12.85 -14.24 4.30
CA MET A 53 -11.52 -13.86 3.85
C MET A 53 -10.45 -14.30 4.86
N ALA A 54 -10.21 -15.61 4.96
CA ALA A 54 -9.25 -16.18 5.91
C ALA A 54 -7.83 -15.63 5.75
N TYR A 55 -7.47 -15.18 4.56
CA TYR A 55 -6.17 -14.55 4.31
C TYR A 55 -5.93 -13.28 5.13
N MET A 56 -6.98 -12.64 5.63
CA MET A 56 -6.85 -11.46 6.49
C MET A 56 -6.27 -11.80 7.86
N GLU A 57 -6.46 -13.04 8.34
CA GLU A 57 -5.86 -13.52 9.58
C GLU A 57 -4.39 -13.90 9.40
N ASN A 58 -4.04 -14.31 8.18
CA ASN A 58 -2.70 -14.77 7.88
C ASN A 58 -1.70 -13.61 7.90
N HIS A 59 -0.50 -13.91 8.39
CA HIS A 59 0.62 -12.95 8.39
C HIS A 59 0.31 -11.65 9.15
N ARG A 60 -0.50 -11.75 10.22
CA ARG A 60 -0.88 -10.61 11.06
C ARG A 60 0.35 -9.77 11.48
N GLU A 61 1.40 -10.44 11.94
CA GLU A 61 2.61 -9.76 12.42
C GLU A 61 3.27 -8.93 11.32
N ILE A 62 3.35 -9.48 10.12
CA ILE A 62 3.93 -8.80 8.96
C ILE A 62 3.06 -7.64 8.51
N ARG A 63 1.74 -7.80 8.55
CA ARG A 63 0.78 -6.74 8.19
C ARG A 63 0.92 -5.51 9.09
N LEU A 64 1.16 -5.76 10.38
CA LEU A 64 1.28 -4.70 11.38
C LEU A 64 2.69 -4.14 11.49
N ASN A 65 3.70 -4.90 11.05
CA ASN A 65 5.09 -4.46 11.11
C ASN A 65 5.86 -4.92 9.87
N PRO A 66 6.09 -4.04 8.90
CA PRO A 66 6.82 -4.38 7.68
C PRO A 66 8.26 -4.87 7.90
N ALA A 67 8.88 -4.56 9.04
CA ALA A 67 10.21 -5.02 9.37
C ALA A 67 10.29 -6.56 9.45
N GLY A 68 9.19 -7.24 9.70
CA GLY A 68 9.11 -8.70 9.71
C GLY A 68 9.21 -9.32 8.32
N LEU A 69 8.93 -8.56 7.27
CA LEU A 69 8.99 -9.04 5.89
C LEU A 69 10.41 -8.93 5.31
N VAL A 70 11.09 -7.83 5.58
CA VAL A 70 12.44 -7.58 5.09
C VAL A 70 13.33 -7.24 6.27
N GLU A 71 14.27 -8.11 6.56
CA GLU A 71 15.23 -7.91 7.63
C GLU A 71 16.09 -6.67 7.37
N GLY A 72 16.24 -5.83 8.38
CA GLY A 72 17.01 -4.59 8.29
C GLY A 72 16.32 -3.44 7.56
N ALA A 73 15.05 -3.60 7.21
CA ALA A 73 14.29 -2.51 6.58
C ALA A 73 14.19 -1.32 7.53
N LYS A 74 14.45 -0.11 7.03
CA LYS A 74 14.41 1.13 7.81
C LYS A 74 13.34 2.09 7.31
N THR A 75 12.92 1.96 6.07
CA THR A 75 12.02 2.91 5.41
C THR A 75 10.99 2.16 4.59
N VAL A 76 9.76 2.68 4.59
CA VAL A 76 8.68 2.21 3.73
C VAL A 76 8.38 3.31 2.72
N ILE A 77 8.33 2.93 1.45
CA ILE A 77 7.92 3.80 0.36
C ILE A 77 6.54 3.33 -0.10
N SER A 78 5.56 4.22 0.00
CA SER A 78 4.20 3.95 -0.45
C SER A 78 3.90 4.75 -1.69
N VAL A 79 3.36 4.10 -2.71
CA VAL A 79 2.98 4.74 -3.95
C VAL A 79 1.50 4.56 -4.21
N ALA A 80 0.91 5.53 -4.90
CA ALA A 80 -0.48 5.47 -5.29
C ALA A 80 -0.63 5.66 -6.80
N LEU A 81 -1.43 4.81 -7.40
CA LEU A 81 -1.77 4.90 -8.81
C LEU A 81 -3.27 5.06 -8.95
N ASN A 82 -3.69 6.11 -9.65
CA ASN A 82 -5.11 6.38 -9.85
C ASN A 82 -5.71 5.40 -10.86
N TYR A 83 -6.83 4.83 -10.51
CA TYR A 83 -7.59 3.93 -11.39
C TYR A 83 -8.98 4.48 -11.76
N TYR A 84 -9.22 5.77 -11.54
CA TYR A 84 -10.50 6.38 -11.85
C TYR A 84 -10.75 6.34 -13.37
N PRO A 85 -11.82 5.71 -13.84
CA PRO A 85 -12.09 5.61 -15.28
C PRO A 85 -12.66 6.92 -15.82
N GLU A 86 -12.20 7.34 -16.99
CA GLU A 86 -12.77 8.49 -17.69
C GLU A 86 -14.18 8.19 -18.20
N GLN A 87 -14.39 6.96 -18.67
CA GLN A 87 -15.69 6.49 -19.12
C GLN A 87 -16.30 5.56 -18.08
N LYS A 88 -17.50 5.87 -17.68
CA LYS A 88 -18.26 5.05 -16.71
C LYS A 88 -19.28 4.20 -17.44
N LEU A 89 -19.66 3.10 -16.80
CA LEU A 89 -20.76 2.26 -17.29
C LEU A 89 -22.08 3.06 -17.28
N PRO A 90 -23.02 2.72 -18.18
CA PRO A 90 -24.34 3.35 -18.17
C PRO A 90 -25.05 3.16 -16.83
N PRO A 91 -25.94 4.08 -16.42
CA PRO A 91 -26.64 3.98 -15.14
C PRO A 91 -27.42 2.69 -14.93
N GLU A 92 -27.89 2.06 -16.01
CA GLU A 92 -28.62 0.81 -15.98
C GLU A 92 -27.73 -0.44 -15.87
N ALA A 93 -26.42 -0.28 -16.06
CA ALA A 93 -25.48 -1.39 -15.91
C ALA A 93 -25.24 -1.74 -14.43
N PRO A 94 -24.86 -2.99 -14.12
CA PRO A 94 -24.50 -3.35 -12.75
C PRO A 94 -23.35 -2.48 -12.22
N HIS A 95 -23.43 -2.12 -10.96
CA HIS A 95 -22.36 -1.35 -10.32
C HIS A 95 -21.14 -2.24 -10.09
N ILE A 96 -20.04 -1.91 -10.75
CA ILE A 96 -18.74 -2.60 -10.62
C ILE A 96 -17.75 -1.60 -10.03
N ALA A 97 -16.89 -2.07 -9.14
CA ALA A 97 -15.83 -1.24 -8.56
C ALA A 97 -14.88 -0.74 -9.65
N TYR A 98 -14.47 0.51 -9.58
CA TYR A 98 -13.66 1.16 -10.61
C TYR A 98 -12.32 0.45 -10.85
N TYR A 99 -11.72 -0.14 -9.83
CA TYR A 99 -10.46 -0.87 -10.01
C TYR A 99 -10.58 -2.09 -10.93
N ALA A 100 -11.80 -2.59 -11.11
CA ALA A 100 -12.08 -3.74 -11.99
C ALA A 100 -12.26 -3.34 -13.46
N TYR A 101 -12.20 -2.04 -13.77
CA TYR A 101 -12.32 -1.55 -15.15
C TYR A 101 -10.98 -1.72 -15.88
N GLY A 102 -11.04 -2.22 -17.12
CA GLY A 102 -9.87 -2.32 -17.98
C GLY A 102 -8.88 -3.40 -17.56
N LYS A 103 -7.60 -3.08 -17.61
CA LYS A 103 -6.53 -4.02 -17.30
C LYS A 103 -6.39 -4.26 -15.79
N ASP A 104 -6.07 -5.50 -15.45
CA ASP A 104 -5.67 -5.84 -14.08
C ASP A 104 -4.44 -5.03 -13.68
N TYR A 105 -4.48 -4.40 -12.51
CA TYR A 105 -3.38 -3.57 -12.02
C TYR A 105 -2.07 -4.35 -11.86
N HIS A 106 -2.12 -5.66 -11.60
CA HIS A 106 -0.94 -6.52 -11.54
C HIS A 106 -0.16 -6.55 -12.87
N LEU A 107 -0.81 -6.21 -13.96
CA LEU A 107 -0.19 -6.13 -15.29
C LEU A 107 0.31 -4.73 -15.63
N VAL A 108 -0.05 -3.73 -14.84
CA VAL A 108 0.28 -2.32 -15.08
C VAL A 108 1.49 -1.88 -14.26
N ILE A 109 1.64 -2.40 -13.03
CA ILE A 109 2.70 -2.04 -12.08
C ILE A 109 3.95 -2.90 -12.27
#